data_a0653c5377dbde171f196be876797d5f
#
_entry.id   a0653c5377dbde171f196be876797d5f
#
_cell.length_a   1.000
_cell.length_b   1.000
_cell.length_c   1.000
_cell.angle_alpha   90.00
_cell.angle_beta   90.00
_cell.angle_gamma   90.00
#
_symmetry.space_group_name_H-M   'P 1'
#
loop_
_entity.id
_entity.type
_entity.pdbx_description
1 polymer ?
#
loop_
_entity_poly.entity_id
_entity_poly.type
_entity_poly.pdbx_seq_one_letter_code
_entity_poly.pdbx_strand_id
1 'polypeptide(L)'
;SQPFMDWRERFLYCMEAVNKAQAATGEIKGTYLNVTAATMEDMYERAEFARDLGSNIIMIDLVIGWTAMQSMAKWARRNNMILHLHRAGHSTYTRQKTHGVSFRVIAKWARLAGVDHIHAGTVVGKLEGDPATTKGYYDICRDEFTHQKLENGIFFDQPWASLNKMMPVASGGIHAGQMHQLLDLLGEDTVLQFGG
;
A
#
# COMPACT_ATOMS: atom_id res chain seq x y z
N SER A 1 -0.78 -8.61 15.20
CA SER A 1 -0.08 -9.88 15.48
C SER A 1 -1.07 -10.97 15.79
N GLN A 2 -0.65 -12.21 15.59
CA GLN A 2 -1.46 -13.37 15.96
C GLN A 2 -1.52 -13.49 17.50
N PRO A 3 -2.56 -14.14 18.07
CA PRO A 3 -2.74 -14.23 19.51
C PRO A 3 -1.58 -14.89 20.28
N PHE A 4 -0.75 -15.69 19.60
CA PHE A 4 0.34 -16.46 20.19
C PHE A 4 1.73 -15.94 19.81
N MET A 5 1.82 -14.75 19.29
CA MET A 5 3.09 -14.11 18.94
C MET A 5 3.04 -12.62 19.26
N ASP A 6 3.94 -12.18 20.11
CA ASP A 6 4.14 -10.76 20.38
C ASP A 6 4.57 -10.01 19.12
N TRP A 7 4.16 -8.76 18.98
CA TRP A 7 4.46 -7.98 17.79
C TRP A 7 5.96 -7.66 17.66
N ARG A 8 6.69 -7.51 18.77
CA ARG A 8 8.15 -7.26 18.75
C ARG A 8 8.89 -8.50 18.26
N GLU A 9 8.51 -9.68 18.75
CA GLU A 9 9.08 -10.94 18.28
C GLU A 9 8.83 -11.13 16.79
N ARG A 10 7.61 -10.86 16.32
CA ARG A 10 7.29 -10.91 14.89
C ARG A 10 8.19 -9.99 14.07
N PHE A 11 8.45 -8.76 14.51
CA PHE A 11 9.33 -7.82 13.82
C PHE A 11 10.77 -8.35 13.78
N LEU A 12 11.27 -8.85 14.88
CA LEU A 12 12.61 -9.42 14.99
C LEU A 12 12.79 -10.61 14.03
N TYR A 13 11.88 -11.58 14.05
CA TYR A 13 11.96 -12.74 13.18
C TYR A 13 11.82 -12.38 11.69
N CYS A 14 10.94 -11.46 11.35
CA CYS A 14 10.82 -10.99 9.97
C CYS A 14 12.12 -10.33 9.48
N MET A 15 12.69 -9.43 10.27
CA MET A 15 13.92 -8.74 9.90
C MET A 15 15.13 -9.70 9.88
N GLU A 16 15.20 -10.67 10.76
CA GLU A 16 16.22 -11.74 10.69
C GLU A 16 16.13 -12.53 9.38
N ALA A 17 14.92 -12.92 8.99
CA ALA A 17 14.69 -13.64 7.74
C ALA A 17 15.08 -12.81 6.51
N VAL A 18 14.70 -11.53 6.49
CA VAL A 18 15.07 -10.59 5.42
C VAL A 18 16.58 -10.42 5.33
N ASN A 19 17.26 -10.22 6.45
CA ASN A 19 18.70 -10.06 6.49
C ASN A 19 19.44 -11.32 6.00
N LYS A 20 18.95 -12.51 6.38
CA LYS A 20 19.48 -13.78 5.86
C LYS A 20 19.30 -13.89 4.34
N ALA A 21 18.13 -13.52 3.82
CA ALA A 21 17.87 -13.56 2.39
C ALA A 21 18.76 -12.57 1.63
N GLN A 22 18.92 -11.35 2.13
CA GLN A 22 19.82 -10.35 1.55
C GLN A 22 21.28 -10.81 1.54
N ALA A 23 21.75 -11.38 2.64
CA ALA A 23 23.10 -11.90 2.74
C ALA A 23 23.35 -13.08 1.76
N ALA A 24 22.35 -13.93 1.55
CA ALA A 24 22.46 -15.09 0.67
C ALA A 24 22.43 -14.71 -0.82
N THR A 25 21.71 -13.66 -1.19
CA THR A 25 21.50 -13.27 -2.60
C THR A 25 22.32 -12.08 -3.04
N GLY A 26 22.82 -11.27 -2.11
CA GLY A 26 23.46 -9.98 -2.41
C GLY A 26 22.47 -8.89 -2.88
N GLU A 27 21.17 -9.14 -2.79
CA GLU A 27 20.11 -8.24 -3.24
C GLU A 27 19.36 -7.63 -2.06
N ILE A 28 19.02 -6.35 -2.16
CA ILE A 28 18.12 -5.70 -1.19
C ILE A 28 16.71 -6.23 -1.41
N LYS A 29 16.08 -6.69 -0.32
CA LYS A 29 14.70 -7.17 -0.35
C LYS A 29 13.75 -6.12 0.21
N GLY A 30 12.76 -5.72 -0.58
CA GLY A 30 11.67 -4.87 -0.10
C GLY A 30 10.83 -5.62 0.94
N THR A 31 10.69 -5.03 2.13
CA THR A 31 9.85 -5.56 3.20
C THR A 31 9.21 -4.43 3.97
N TYR A 32 8.08 -4.69 4.59
CA TYR A 32 7.42 -3.76 5.49
C TYR A 32 6.94 -4.46 6.75
N LEU A 33 6.88 -3.72 7.83
CA LEU A 33 6.34 -4.18 9.10
C LEU A 33 5.03 -3.45 9.39
N ASN A 34 3.97 -4.20 9.69
CA ASN A 34 2.67 -3.63 10.02
C ASN A 34 2.67 -3.07 11.44
N VAL A 35 2.60 -1.76 11.53
CA VAL A 35 2.64 -1.02 12.80
C VAL A 35 1.24 -0.64 13.31
N THR A 36 0.18 -1.06 12.62
CA THR A 36 -1.20 -0.78 13.03
C THR A 36 -1.43 -1.24 14.47
N ALA A 37 -1.97 -0.34 15.26
CA ALA A 37 -2.28 -0.56 16.66
C ALA A 37 -3.56 0.21 17.06
N ALA A 38 -3.99 0.06 18.31
CA ALA A 38 -5.22 0.67 18.80
C ALA A 38 -5.10 2.20 19.00
N THR A 39 -3.91 2.67 19.33
CA THR A 39 -3.64 4.10 19.59
C THR A 39 -2.50 4.63 18.73
N MET A 40 -2.42 5.96 18.60
CA MET A 40 -1.31 6.61 17.89
C MET A 40 0.02 6.39 18.61
N GLU A 41 0.01 6.41 19.94
CA GLU A 41 1.19 6.19 20.77
C GLU A 41 1.78 4.80 20.50
N ASP A 42 0.96 3.77 20.50
CA ASP A 42 1.38 2.40 20.16
C ASP A 42 1.90 2.30 18.72
N MET A 43 1.26 2.99 17.78
CA MET A 43 1.72 2.99 16.39
C MET A 43 3.08 3.68 16.24
N TYR A 44 3.31 4.78 16.94
CA TYR A 44 4.62 5.44 16.95
C TYR A 44 5.70 4.55 17.56
N GLU A 45 5.42 3.90 18.70
CA GLU A 45 6.34 2.97 19.34
C GLU A 45 6.73 1.83 18.38
N ARG A 46 5.76 1.23 17.70
CA ARG A 46 6.00 0.17 16.72
C ARG A 46 6.78 0.66 15.51
N ALA A 47 6.49 1.87 15.04
CA ALA A 47 7.19 2.47 13.90
C ALA A 47 8.65 2.82 14.23
N GLU A 48 8.91 3.34 15.42
CA GLU A 48 10.25 3.58 15.92
C GLU A 48 11.05 2.30 16.06
N PHE A 49 10.45 1.27 16.63
CA PHE A 49 11.10 -0.04 16.74
C PHE A 49 11.39 -0.67 15.36
N ALA A 50 10.47 -0.57 14.41
CA ALA A 50 10.69 -1.02 13.04
C ALA A 50 11.85 -0.30 12.36
N ARG A 51 11.91 1.03 12.51
CA ARG A 51 13.03 1.86 12.00
C ARG A 51 14.35 1.43 12.62
N ASP A 52 14.39 1.25 13.94
CA ASP A 52 15.59 0.89 14.68
C ASP A 52 16.10 -0.52 14.33
N LEU A 53 15.22 -1.41 13.88
CA LEU A 53 15.58 -2.71 13.30
C LEU A 53 16.10 -2.61 11.85
N GLY A 54 16.08 -1.43 11.24
CA GLY A 54 16.54 -1.21 9.86
C GLY A 54 15.48 -1.41 8.78
N SER A 55 14.19 -1.49 9.14
CA SER A 55 13.12 -1.46 8.15
C SER A 55 13.00 -0.05 7.56
N ASN A 56 12.88 0.05 6.23
CA ASN A 56 12.67 1.32 5.53
C ASN A 56 11.21 1.59 5.21
N ILE A 57 10.36 0.59 5.37
CA ILE A 57 8.93 0.66 5.04
C ILE A 57 8.12 0.22 6.24
N ILE A 58 7.16 1.04 6.64
CA ILE A 58 6.14 0.67 7.62
C ILE A 58 4.78 0.58 6.96
N MET A 59 3.94 -0.33 7.42
CA MET A 59 2.57 -0.49 6.93
C MET A 59 1.56 -0.05 7.98
N ILE A 60 0.52 0.62 7.52
CA ILE A 60 -0.69 0.93 8.28
C ILE A 60 -1.92 0.42 7.53
N ASP A 61 -2.98 0.14 8.24
CA ASP A 61 -4.26 -0.26 7.66
C ASP A 61 -5.21 0.93 7.54
N LEU A 62 -6.02 0.95 6.48
CA LEU A 62 -7.02 1.99 6.21
C LEU A 62 -7.99 2.22 7.39
N VAL A 63 -8.26 1.17 8.16
CA VAL A 63 -9.20 1.21 9.29
C VAL A 63 -8.80 2.15 10.43
N ILE A 64 -7.55 2.60 10.50
CA ILE A 64 -7.12 3.58 11.52
C ILE A 64 -7.74 4.97 11.33
N GLY A 65 -8.28 5.25 10.15
CA GLY A 65 -8.93 6.52 9.81
C GLY A 65 -7.97 7.61 9.32
N TRP A 66 -8.56 8.66 8.78
CA TRP A 66 -7.82 9.69 8.04
C TRP A 66 -6.90 10.53 8.91
N THR A 67 -7.31 10.88 10.12
CA THR A 67 -6.47 11.65 11.05
C THR A 67 -5.21 10.89 11.43
N ALA A 68 -5.36 9.60 11.81
CA ALA A 68 -4.24 8.75 12.15
C ALA A 68 -3.31 8.51 10.95
N MET A 69 -3.89 8.30 9.75
CA MET A 69 -3.13 8.15 8.51
C MET A 69 -2.25 9.37 8.21
N GLN A 70 -2.79 10.58 8.33
CA GLN A 70 -2.03 11.82 8.11
C GLN A 70 -0.95 12.02 9.18
N SER A 71 -1.22 11.64 10.43
CA SER A 71 -0.22 11.66 11.51
C SER A 71 0.93 10.72 11.21
N MET A 72 0.64 9.50 10.75
CA MET A 72 1.66 8.53 10.35
C MET A 72 2.43 8.96 9.09
N ALA A 73 1.76 9.56 8.11
CA ALA A 73 2.43 10.12 6.93
C ALA A 73 3.42 11.25 7.31
N LYS A 74 3.03 12.10 8.25
CA LYS A 74 3.90 13.15 8.77
C LYS A 74 5.09 12.58 9.54
N TRP A 75 4.86 11.55 10.35
CA TRP A 75 5.92 10.84 11.08
C TRP A 75 6.89 10.18 10.11
N ALA A 76 6.39 9.43 9.12
CA ALA A 76 7.20 8.72 8.12
C ALA A 76 8.13 9.67 7.37
N ARG A 77 7.63 10.81 6.88
CA ARG A 77 8.44 11.83 6.22
C ARG A 77 9.56 12.38 7.10
N ARG A 78 9.30 12.61 8.38
CA ARG A 78 10.30 13.12 9.34
C ARG A 78 11.38 12.12 9.67
N ASN A 79 11.09 10.83 9.50
CA ASN A 79 11.99 9.72 9.81
C ASN A 79 12.56 9.04 8.55
N ASN A 80 12.38 9.61 7.36
CA ASN A 80 12.82 9.04 6.08
C ASN A 80 12.32 7.61 5.86
N MET A 81 11.06 7.36 6.24
CA MET A 81 10.39 6.08 6.08
C MET A 81 9.35 6.13 4.97
N ILE A 82 9.21 5.03 4.24
CA ILE A 82 8.13 4.82 3.27
C ILE A 82 6.87 4.37 4.03
N LEU A 83 5.73 4.99 3.73
CA LEU A 83 4.45 4.63 4.30
C LEU A 83 3.62 3.82 3.33
N HIS A 84 3.44 2.55 3.64
CA HIS A 84 2.64 1.60 2.87
C HIS A 84 1.24 1.48 3.49
N LEU A 85 0.21 1.72 2.68
CA LEU A 85 -1.19 1.65 3.11
C LEU A 85 -1.83 0.34 2.64
N HIS A 86 -2.16 -0.52 3.57
CA HIS A 86 -3.03 -1.67 3.32
C HIS A 86 -4.50 -1.24 3.38
N ARG A 87 -5.29 -1.68 2.41
CA ARG A 87 -6.69 -1.27 2.30
C ARG A 87 -7.69 -2.20 3.00
N ALA A 88 -7.25 -2.99 4.00
CA ALA A 88 -8.15 -3.87 4.76
C ALA A 88 -9.40 -3.11 5.24
N GLY A 89 -10.56 -3.74 5.11
CA GLY A 89 -11.83 -3.14 5.48
C GLY A 89 -12.42 -2.15 4.46
N HIS A 90 -11.73 -1.84 3.35
CA HIS A 90 -12.26 -0.90 2.35
C HIS A 90 -13.62 -1.32 1.79
N SER A 91 -13.88 -2.61 1.69
CA SER A 91 -15.13 -3.12 1.13
C SER A 91 -16.38 -2.71 1.92
N THR A 92 -16.24 -2.36 3.18
CA THR A 92 -17.30 -1.75 3.98
C THR A 92 -17.80 -0.45 3.35
N TYR A 93 -16.93 0.28 2.68
CA TYR A 93 -17.27 1.54 1.98
C TYR A 93 -17.51 1.35 0.49
N THR A 94 -16.73 0.48 -0.17
CA THR A 94 -16.63 0.46 -1.63
C THR A 94 -17.56 -0.53 -2.32
N ARG A 95 -18.11 -1.52 -1.59
CA ARG A 95 -18.99 -2.56 -2.15
C ARG A 95 -20.48 -2.26 -2.06
N GLN A 96 -20.85 -1.21 -1.38
CA GLN A 96 -22.25 -0.83 -1.22
C GLN A 96 -22.80 -0.23 -2.52
N LYS A 97 -23.99 -0.67 -2.94
CA LYS A 97 -24.63 -0.19 -4.18
C LYS A 97 -25.34 1.16 -4.00
N THR A 98 -25.81 1.43 -2.79
CA THR A 98 -26.70 2.57 -2.51
C THR A 98 -26.06 3.67 -1.67
N HIS A 99 -24.96 3.37 -1.01
CA HIS A 99 -24.20 4.32 -0.18
C HIS A 99 -22.75 3.85 -0.04
N GLY A 100 -21.90 4.73 0.46
CA GLY A 100 -20.50 4.42 0.68
C GLY A 100 -19.57 5.39 -0.04
N VAL A 101 -18.32 4.99 -0.23
CA VAL A 101 -17.27 5.78 -0.88
C VAL A 101 -16.57 4.92 -1.93
N SER A 102 -16.49 5.41 -3.16
CA SER A 102 -15.72 4.72 -4.20
C SER A 102 -14.25 4.61 -3.82
N PHE A 103 -13.64 3.46 -4.14
CA PHE A 103 -12.20 3.27 -3.91
C PHE A 103 -11.34 4.31 -4.65
N ARG A 104 -11.80 4.81 -5.79
CA ARG A 104 -11.17 5.94 -6.50
C ARG A 104 -10.99 7.16 -5.60
N VAL A 105 -12.01 7.50 -4.80
CA VAL A 105 -11.95 8.62 -3.86
C VAL A 105 -10.97 8.31 -2.72
N ILE A 106 -11.00 7.10 -2.19
CA ILE A 106 -10.07 6.64 -1.15
C ILE A 106 -8.61 6.75 -1.63
N ALA A 107 -8.32 6.29 -2.85
CA ALA A 107 -6.98 6.38 -3.43
C ALA A 107 -6.53 7.84 -3.60
N LYS A 108 -7.40 8.73 -4.09
CA LYS A 108 -7.11 10.17 -4.19
C LYS A 108 -6.81 10.78 -2.81
N TRP A 109 -7.61 10.48 -1.81
CA TRP A 109 -7.39 10.99 -0.45
C TRP A 109 -6.11 10.44 0.18
N ALA A 110 -5.77 9.18 -0.07
CA ALA A 110 -4.50 8.61 0.39
C ALA A 110 -3.29 9.35 -0.20
N ARG A 111 -3.33 9.67 -1.50
CA ARG A 111 -2.30 10.48 -2.16
C ARG A 111 -2.21 11.88 -1.54
N LEU A 112 -3.34 12.54 -1.30
CA LEU A 112 -3.41 13.85 -0.62
C LEU A 112 -2.86 13.79 0.81
N ALA A 113 -3.09 12.68 1.53
CA ALA A 113 -2.59 12.47 2.88
C ALA A 113 -1.07 12.26 2.95
N GLY A 114 -0.43 11.93 1.81
CA GLY A 114 1.01 11.70 1.72
C GLY A 114 1.42 10.26 1.97
N VAL A 115 0.56 9.31 1.62
CA VAL A 115 0.88 7.88 1.57
C VAL A 115 1.78 7.61 0.37
N ASP A 116 2.76 6.73 0.52
CA ASP A 116 3.71 6.40 -0.55
C ASP A 116 3.29 5.17 -1.35
N HIS A 117 2.68 4.17 -0.71
CA HIS A 117 2.17 2.96 -1.36
C HIS A 117 0.72 2.69 -0.99
N ILE A 118 -0.11 2.25 -1.94
CA ILE A 118 -1.48 1.81 -1.66
C ILE A 118 -1.82 0.51 -2.40
N HIS A 119 -2.47 -0.43 -1.71
CA HIS A 119 -3.06 -1.59 -2.36
C HIS A 119 -4.19 -1.15 -3.30
N ALA A 120 -3.95 -1.23 -4.60
CA ALA A 120 -4.88 -0.74 -5.64
C ALA A 120 -5.61 -1.86 -6.41
N GLY A 121 -5.37 -3.11 -6.02
CA GLY A 121 -5.90 -4.28 -6.70
C GLY A 121 -4.95 -4.85 -7.73
N THR A 122 -5.32 -5.99 -8.27
CA THR A 122 -4.57 -6.68 -9.31
C THR A 122 -5.51 -7.05 -10.47
N VAL A 123 -4.95 -7.13 -11.67
CA VAL A 123 -5.68 -7.56 -12.87
C VAL A 123 -5.60 -9.07 -13.09
N VAL A 124 -4.77 -9.76 -12.31
CA VAL A 124 -4.56 -11.21 -12.32
C VAL A 124 -4.64 -11.72 -10.88
N GLY A 125 -5.12 -12.94 -10.68
CA GLY A 125 -5.20 -13.56 -9.36
C GLY A 125 -6.64 -13.80 -8.91
N LYS A 126 -6.81 -14.04 -7.59
CA LYS A 126 -8.09 -14.45 -7.01
C LYS A 126 -9.06 -13.31 -6.68
N LEU A 127 -8.61 -12.07 -6.75
CA LEU A 127 -9.44 -10.94 -6.36
C LEU A 127 -10.36 -10.51 -7.51
N GLU A 128 -11.63 -10.34 -7.18
CA GLU A 128 -12.61 -9.76 -8.08
C GLU A 128 -12.30 -8.27 -8.30
N GLY A 129 -12.24 -7.87 -9.55
CA GLY A 129 -12.07 -6.48 -9.94
C GLY A 129 -12.11 -6.34 -11.46
N ASP A 130 -12.68 -5.24 -11.92
CA ASP A 130 -12.63 -4.89 -13.32
C ASP A 130 -11.22 -4.40 -13.68
N PRO A 131 -10.53 -5.02 -14.66
CA PRO A 131 -9.18 -4.62 -15.06
C PRO A 131 -9.07 -3.16 -15.51
N ALA A 132 -10.08 -2.64 -16.21
CA ALA A 132 -10.09 -1.26 -16.68
C ALA A 132 -10.16 -0.27 -15.50
N THR A 133 -11.06 -0.52 -14.55
CA THR A 133 -11.16 0.26 -13.31
C THR A 133 -9.88 0.20 -12.49
N THR A 134 -9.23 -0.98 -12.40
CA THR A 134 -7.95 -1.14 -11.72
C THR A 134 -6.87 -0.28 -12.36
N LYS A 135 -6.77 -0.25 -13.70
CA LYS A 135 -5.86 0.65 -14.42
C LYS A 135 -6.12 2.12 -14.09
N GLY A 136 -7.39 2.52 -14.00
CA GLY A 136 -7.75 3.87 -13.57
C GLY A 136 -7.25 4.21 -12.16
N TYR A 137 -7.24 3.26 -11.21
CA TYR A 137 -6.63 3.47 -9.88
C TYR A 137 -5.12 3.65 -9.98
N TYR A 138 -4.46 2.91 -10.86
CA TYR A 138 -3.02 3.04 -11.10
C TYR A 138 -2.67 4.41 -11.68
N ASP A 139 -3.45 4.89 -12.65
CA ASP A 139 -3.26 6.21 -13.25
C ASP A 139 -3.35 7.33 -12.19
N ILE A 140 -4.38 7.33 -11.33
CA ILE A 140 -4.49 8.35 -10.25
C ILE A 140 -3.40 8.26 -9.20
N CYS A 141 -2.73 7.13 -9.05
CA CYS A 141 -1.59 7.00 -8.16
C CYS A 141 -0.32 7.58 -8.77
N ARG A 142 -0.05 7.31 -10.05
CA ARG A 142 1.25 7.53 -10.70
C ARG A 142 1.34 8.79 -11.55
N ASP A 143 0.24 9.22 -12.16
CA ASP A 143 0.28 10.30 -13.15
C ASP A 143 0.51 11.66 -12.50
N GLU A 144 1.17 12.56 -13.22
CA GLU A 144 1.25 13.99 -12.88
C GLU A 144 -0.05 14.72 -13.24
N PHE A 145 -0.69 14.24 -14.28
CA PHE A 145 -2.01 14.64 -14.73
C PHE A 145 -2.77 13.38 -15.13
N THR A 146 -3.83 13.05 -14.41
CA THR A 146 -4.70 11.92 -14.79
C THR A 146 -5.70 12.40 -15.82
N HIS A 147 -5.65 11.85 -17.01
CA HIS A 147 -6.62 12.13 -18.07
C HIS A 147 -7.92 11.36 -17.86
N GLN A 148 -9.03 11.98 -18.29
CA GLN A 148 -10.31 11.29 -18.34
C GLN A 148 -10.24 10.10 -19.30
N LYS A 149 -10.63 8.92 -18.81
CA LYS A 149 -10.71 7.67 -19.57
C LYS A 149 -12.01 6.96 -19.18
N LEU A 150 -13.07 7.18 -19.96
CA LEU A 150 -14.39 6.62 -19.66
C LEU A 150 -14.41 5.10 -19.72
N GLU A 151 -13.53 4.48 -20.50
CA GLU A 151 -13.33 3.03 -20.53
C GLU A 151 -12.84 2.45 -19.20
N ASN A 152 -12.16 3.25 -18.39
CA ASN A 152 -11.69 2.86 -17.04
C ASN A 152 -12.73 3.14 -15.95
N GLY A 153 -13.86 3.74 -16.29
CA GLY A 153 -14.92 4.12 -15.35
C GLY A 153 -15.04 5.64 -15.15
N ILE A 154 -15.61 6.06 -14.03
CA ILE A 154 -15.84 7.48 -13.73
C ILE A 154 -14.54 8.11 -13.24
N PHE A 155 -13.62 8.38 -14.15
CA PHE A 155 -12.38 9.12 -13.93
C PHE A 155 -12.42 10.41 -14.74
N PHE A 156 -12.21 11.53 -14.06
CA PHE A 156 -12.17 12.85 -14.68
C PHE A 156 -10.74 13.37 -14.76
N ASP A 157 -10.53 14.37 -15.59
CA ASP A 157 -9.26 15.08 -15.63
C ASP A 157 -8.88 15.59 -14.25
N GLN A 158 -7.67 15.27 -13.82
CA GLN A 158 -7.17 15.61 -12.49
C GLN A 158 -5.73 16.09 -12.57
N PRO A 159 -5.47 17.39 -12.45
CA PRO A 159 -4.13 17.90 -12.21
C PRO A 159 -3.72 17.61 -10.76
N TRP A 160 -2.53 17.07 -10.57
CA TRP A 160 -2.01 16.77 -9.24
C TRP A 160 -1.07 17.86 -8.70
N ALA A 161 -0.78 18.87 -9.55
CA ALA A 161 0.13 19.97 -9.22
C ALA A 161 1.49 19.48 -8.68
N SER A 162 1.87 19.89 -7.48
CA SER A 162 3.13 19.48 -6.85
C SER A 162 3.01 18.25 -5.93
N LEU A 163 1.86 17.56 -5.92
CA LEU A 163 1.71 16.37 -5.09
C LEU A 163 2.54 15.22 -5.63
N ASN A 164 3.27 14.58 -4.73
CA ASN A 164 4.06 13.41 -5.07
C ASN A 164 3.19 12.27 -5.61
N LYS A 165 3.80 11.45 -6.44
CA LYS A 165 3.22 10.19 -6.89
C LYS A 165 3.13 9.21 -5.73
N MET A 166 2.21 8.27 -5.85
CA MET A 166 2.02 7.18 -4.90
C MET A 166 2.13 5.87 -5.68
N MET A 167 2.92 4.93 -5.19
CA MET A 167 3.12 3.65 -5.88
C MET A 167 1.92 2.72 -5.64
N PRO A 168 1.23 2.27 -6.70
CA PRO A 168 0.20 1.26 -6.54
C PRO A 168 0.80 -0.11 -6.24
N VAL A 169 0.12 -0.88 -5.41
CA VAL A 169 0.52 -2.23 -5.00
C VAL A 169 -0.45 -3.25 -5.58
N ALA A 170 0.05 -4.17 -6.37
CA ALA A 170 -0.66 -5.36 -6.81
C ALA A 170 -0.44 -6.49 -5.80
N SER A 171 -1.51 -6.97 -5.20
CA SER A 171 -1.47 -8.09 -4.27
C SER A 171 -2.79 -8.87 -4.30
N GLY A 172 -2.76 -10.08 -3.77
CA GLY A 172 -3.95 -10.91 -3.65
C GLY A 172 -3.92 -12.13 -4.55
N GLY A 173 -3.29 -13.20 -4.08
CA GLY A 173 -3.22 -14.48 -4.79
C GLY A 173 -2.33 -14.47 -6.02
N ILE A 174 -1.37 -13.56 -6.11
CA ILE A 174 -0.36 -13.53 -7.17
C ILE A 174 0.86 -14.37 -6.77
N HIS A 175 1.54 -14.91 -7.77
CA HIS A 175 2.75 -15.70 -7.61
C HIS A 175 3.77 -15.38 -8.71
N ALA A 176 5.01 -15.80 -8.52
CA ALA A 176 6.13 -15.46 -9.41
C ALA A 176 5.87 -15.78 -10.89
N GLY A 177 5.14 -16.85 -11.20
CA GLY A 177 4.78 -17.21 -12.58
C GLY A 177 3.85 -16.21 -13.29
N GLN A 178 3.27 -15.25 -12.58
CA GLN A 178 2.39 -14.22 -13.14
C GLN A 178 3.09 -12.86 -13.29
N MET A 179 4.35 -12.74 -12.90
CA MET A 179 5.07 -11.45 -12.88
C MET A 179 5.06 -10.77 -14.24
N HIS A 180 5.36 -11.50 -15.32
CA HIS A 180 5.39 -10.94 -16.68
C HIS A 180 4.03 -10.39 -17.09
N GLN A 181 2.93 -11.11 -16.80
CA GLN A 181 1.58 -10.64 -17.10
C GLN A 181 1.20 -9.39 -16.30
N LEU A 182 1.63 -9.33 -15.03
CA LEU A 182 1.38 -8.16 -14.18
C LEU A 182 2.14 -6.94 -14.69
N LEU A 183 3.41 -7.10 -15.06
CA LEU A 183 4.23 -6.01 -15.59
C LEU A 183 3.73 -5.54 -16.96
N ASP A 184 3.33 -6.44 -17.83
CA ASP A 184 2.74 -6.10 -19.14
C ASP A 184 1.43 -5.30 -19.00
N LEU A 185 0.61 -5.63 -18.01
CA LEU A 185 -0.70 -4.99 -17.81
C LEU A 185 -0.64 -3.72 -16.97
N LEU A 186 0.24 -3.68 -15.98
CA LEU A 186 0.29 -2.63 -14.96
C LEU A 186 1.50 -1.70 -15.10
N GLY A 187 2.51 -2.10 -15.89
CA GLY A 187 3.77 -1.39 -16.04
C GLY A 187 4.73 -1.64 -14.88
N GLU A 188 5.95 -1.11 -15.02
CA GLU A 188 7.04 -1.34 -14.09
C GLU A 188 6.92 -0.51 -12.78
N ASP A 189 6.23 0.64 -12.85
CA ASP A 189 5.99 1.48 -11.67
C ASP A 189 4.87 0.89 -10.80
N THR A 190 5.15 -0.27 -10.22
CA THR A 190 4.21 -1.07 -9.43
C THR A 190 4.94 -1.89 -8.39
N VAL A 191 4.42 -1.93 -7.18
CA VAL A 191 4.88 -2.87 -6.16
C VAL A 191 4.13 -4.20 -6.34
N LEU A 192 4.85 -5.28 -6.55
CA LEU A 192 4.29 -6.64 -6.56
C LEU A 192 4.48 -7.27 -5.19
N GLN A 193 3.38 -7.59 -4.52
CA GLN A 193 3.42 -8.18 -3.19
C GLN A 193 3.02 -9.65 -3.25
N PHE A 194 3.94 -10.51 -2.88
CA PHE A 194 3.75 -11.95 -2.77
C PHE A 194 3.63 -12.30 -1.28
N GLY A 195 2.47 -12.71 -0.85
CA GLY A 195 2.18 -12.89 0.58
C GLY A 195 1.68 -14.27 0.96
N GLY A 196 1.35 -15.09 0.03
CA GLY A 196 0.79 -16.42 0.31
C GLY A 196 -0.70 -16.43 0.65
#